data_a81cf2c6888b0c079b23cee81cc14cc9
#
_entry.id   a81cf2c6888b0c079b23cee81cc14cc9
#
_cell.length_a   1.000
_cell.length_b   1.000
_cell.length_c   1.000
_cell.angle_alpha   90.00
_cell.angle_beta   90.00
_cell.angle_gamma   90.00
#
_symmetry.space_group_name_H-M   'P 1'
#
loop_
_entity.id
_entity.type
_entity.pdbx_description
1 polymer ?
#
loop_
_entity_poly.entity_id
_entity_poly.type
_entity_poly.pdbx_seq_one_letter_code
_entity_poly.pdbx_strand_id
1 'polypeptide(L)'
;MLLAXLALAGCRMDAPDMAPDALAQAPVEPPKDTPAQQAERGDGAVSSGPVPTGTRGQDRALPTDWPSARVTSGTAQVSCQADYTTEEGDGVPLESLAFFSVVDALSPCQKGGVLRLRYQGKIAADFTDLVTRVADIADRMGIHKRILDLDSAGGQVEDAIRAGDAIGANGWTIWVREGSICHSACVFVLGAGDNRMISGKVGVHRIIRMSSTATTRSELNEELRGVYDRVKDYLSRNGVAVAVADLMMTVPNRRLRLLDKDELQEYGLDGTNAAQDDLDRLQLMRRCGEDFVLRRDAFMRSFDSQCKTAGAGLDEMQACGLALREQFRFPDANCPADSPLSEFDRMADVEAAPEDAADAPGQRRAPHPEPTP
;
A
#
# COMPACT_ATOMS: atom_id res chain seq x y z
N MET A 1 0.83 89.41 -19.29
CA MET A 1 -0.09 88.30 -19.03
C MET A 1 0.65 86.99 -19.35
N LEU A 2 1.07 86.28 -18.29
CA LEU A 2 1.82 85.02 -18.41
C LEU A 2 0.85 83.88 -18.31
N LEU A 3 0.85 82.98 -19.28
CA LEU A 3 0.16 81.69 -19.23
C LEU A 3 1.21 80.62 -18.94
N ALA A 4 1.03 79.96 -17.81
CA ALA A 4 1.90 78.87 -17.39
C ALA A 4 1.29 77.52 -17.79
N UNK A 5 1.73 76.72 -18.44
CA UNK A 5 1.40 75.66 -18.70
C UNK A 5 1.81 74.83 -17.83
N LEU A 6 1.18 74.05 -17.37
CA LEU A 6 1.48 72.90 -16.50
C LEU A 6 1.71 71.66 -17.34
N ALA A 7 2.92 71.21 -17.34
CA ALA A 7 3.26 69.90 -17.93
C ALA A 7 3.00 68.80 -16.90
N LEU A 8 2.07 67.88 -17.20
CA LEU A 8 1.84 66.67 -16.43
C LEU A 8 2.90 65.62 -16.80
N ALA A 9 3.84 65.40 -15.91
CA ALA A 9 4.81 64.32 -16.04
C ALA A 9 4.13 63.02 -15.59
N GLY A 10 3.74 62.16 -16.54
CA GLY A 10 3.25 60.81 -16.27
C GLY A 10 4.45 59.93 -15.88
N CYS A 11 4.45 59.44 -14.64
CA CYS A 11 5.36 58.40 -14.22
C CYS A 11 4.93 57.10 -14.87
N ARG A 12 5.65 56.65 -15.90
CA ARG A 12 5.55 55.25 -16.34
C ARG A 12 6.34 54.39 -15.33
N MET A 13 5.62 53.57 -14.59
CA MET A 13 6.24 52.49 -13.84
C MET A 13 6.52 51.39 -14.83
N ASP A 14 7.80 51.26 -15.20
CA ASP A 14 8.24 50.08 -15.94
C ASP A 14 8.22 48.88 -14.98
N ALA A 15 7.31 47.94 -15.27
CA ALA A 15 7.32 46.62 -14.61
C ALA A 15 8.65 45.94 -15.00
N PRO A 16 9.34 45.32 -14.04
CA PRO A 16 10.55 44.56 -14.38
C PRO A 16 10.20 43.45 -15.35
N ASP A 17 10.89 43.42 -16.45
CA ASP A 17 10.83 42.32 -17.44
C ASP A 17 11.29 41.06 -16.74
N MET A 18 10.34 40.24 -16.32
CA MET A 18 10.66 38.89 -15.81
C MET A 18 11.00 38.03 -17.03
N ALA A 19 12.29 37.85 -17.22
CA ALA A 19 12.80 36.95 -18.25
C ALA A 19 12.25 35.54 -18.06
N PRO A 20 11.78 34.87 -19.12
CA PRO A 20 11.17 33.52 -19.01
C PRO A 20 12.20 32.41 -18.76
N ASP A 21 13.45 32.73 -18.44
CA ASP A 21 14.54 31.74 -18.35
C ASP A 21 14.77 31.16 -16.95
N ALA A 22 13.95 31.49 -15.97
CA ALA A 22 14.22 31.05 -14.59
C ALA A 22 13.66 29.62 -14.27
N LEU A 23 13.04 28.95 -15.23
CA LEU A 23 12.44 27.61 -15.00
C LEU A 23 13.07 26.49 -15.84
N ALA A 24 14.19 26.78 -16.53
CA ALA A 24 14.97 25.71 -17.12
C ALA A 24 15.81 25.07 -16.01
N GLN A 25 15.21 24.15 -15.27
CA GLN A 25 15.99 23.29 -14.38
C GLN A 25 16.97 22.53 -15.26
N ALA A 26 18.24 22.60 -14.94
CA ALA A 26 19.28 21.81 -15.60
C ALA A 26 18.86 20.34 -15.57
N PRO A 27 19.05 19.59 -16.65
CA PRO A 27 18.70 18.16 -16.66
C PRO A 27 19.41 17.49 -15.49
N VAL A 28 18.64 16.98 -14.54
CA VAL A 28 19.21 16.19 -13.45
C VAL A 28 19.79 14.94 -14.09
N GLU A 29 21.09 14.81 -14.06
CA GLU A 29 21.74 13.59 -14.54
C GLU A 29 21.17 12.43 -13.76
N PRO A 30 20.63 11.39 -14.42
CA PRO A 30 20.12 10.25 -13.69
C PRO A 30 21.23 9.64 -12.84
N PRO A 31 20.94 9.22 -11.61
CA PRO A 31 21.96 8.62 -10.77
C PRO A 31 22.58 7.41 -11.50
N LYS A 32 23.89 7.30 -11.39
CA LYS A 32 24.61 6.19 -12.04
C LYS A 32 24.16 4.87 -11.44
N ASP A 33 23.77 3.96 -12.29
CA ASP A 33 23.32 2.61 -11.90
C ASP A 33 24.41 1.89 -11.08
N THR A 34 23.99 1.28 -9.98
CA THR A 34 24.87 0.39 -9.21
C THR A 34 25.08 -0.92 -10.00
N PRO A 35 26.11 -1.70 -9.69
CA PRO A 35 26.30 -3.00 -10.35
C PRO A 35 25.08 -3.93 -10.27
N ALA A 36 24.35 -3.91 -9.16
CA ALA A 36 23.11 -4.68 -9.04
C ALA A 36 22.03 -4.19 -9.99
N GLN A 37 21.91 -2.88 -10.15
CA GLN A 37 20.97 -2.27 -11.11
C GLN A 37 21.36 -2.55 -12.55
N GLN A 38 22.66 -2.66 -12.83
CA GLN A 38 23.16 -2.99 -14.17
C GLN A 38 22.85 -4.45 -14.53
N ALA A 39 22.87 -5.36 -13.55
CA ALA A 39 22.53 -6.76 -13.75
C ALA A 39 21.04 -6.97 -14.12
N GLU A 40 20.18 -6.01 -13.79
CA GLU A 40 18.73 -6.07 -14.08
C GLU A 40 18.34 -5.55 -15.47
N ARG A 41 19.32 -5.13 -16.27
CA ARG A 41 19.07 -4.47 -17.57
C ARG A 41 18.54 -5.40 -18.67
N GLY A 42 17.94 -6.48 -18.38
CA GLY A 42 17.39 -7.35 -19.43
C GLY A 42 15.89 -7.57 -19.31
N ASP A 43 15.36 -7.34 -18.12
CA ASP A 43 14.00 -7.75 -17.78
C ASP A 43 13.08 -6.54 -17.57
N GLY A 44 12.85 -5.76 -18.61
CA GLY A 44 11.85 -4.68 -18.56
C GLY A 44 10.46 -5.20 -18.22
N ALA A 45 9.51 -4.30 -18.03
CA ALA A 45 8.12 -4.67 -17.78
C ALA A 45 7.58 -5.43 -18.99
N VAL A 46 7.30 -6.71 -18.82
CA VAL A 46 6.90 -7.61 -19.91
C VAL A 46 5.39 -7.74 -19.94
N SER A 47 4.78 -7.39 -21.08
CA SER A 47 3.36 -7.61 -21.33
C SER A 47 3.21 -8.73 -22.35
N SER A 48 2.53 -9.80 -22.01
CA SER A 48 2.43 -11.00 -22.83
C SER A 48 1.01 -11.52 -23.10
N GLY A 49 -0.01 -10.89 -22.55
CA GLY A 49 -1.38 -11.37 -22.73
C GLY A 49 -2.45 -10.31 -22.53
N PRO A 50 -3.71 -10.69 -22.60
CA PRO A 50 -4.81 -9.78 -22.31
C PRO A 50 -4.77 -9.36 -20.84
N VAL A 51 -4.87 -8.06 -20.59
CA VAL A 51 -4.93 -7.52 -19.23
C VAL A 51 -6.34 -7.77 -18.68
N PRO A 52 -6.47 -8.34 -17.50
CA PRO A 52 -7.79 -8.52 -16.91
C PRO A 52 -8.46 -7.17 -16.69
N THR A 53 -9.69 -7.05 -17.11
CA THR A 53 -10.52 -5.92 -16.71
C THR A 53 -10.92 -6.16 -15.26
N GLY A 54 -10.55 -5.23 -14.39
CA GLY A 54 -10.82 -5.37 -12.96
C GLY A 54 -12.32 -5.42 -12.68
N THR A 55 -12.86 -6.61 -12.59
CA THR A 55 -14.12 -6.82 -11.91
C THR A 55 -13.77 -7.04 -10.45
N ARG A 56 -14.28 -6.19 -9.60
CA ARG A 56 -14.27 -6.42 -8.16
C ARG A 56 -14.74 -7.86 -7.93
N GLY A 57 -13.84 -8.68 -7.47
CA GLY A 57 -14.18 -10.06 -7.14
C GLY A 57 -15.34 -10.05 -6.15
N GLN A 58 -16.44 -10.64 -6.55
CA GLN A 58 -17.48 -10.98 -5.59
C GLN A 58 -16.84 -11.91 -4.56
N ASP A 59 -17.15 -11.67 -3.29
CA ASP A 59 -16.68 -12.45 -2.15
C ASP A 59 -17.07 -13.94 -2.30
N ARG A 60 -16.38 -14.62 -3.20
CA ARG A 60 -16.49 -16.08 -3.29
C ARG A 60 -15.31 -16.64 -2.48
N ALA A 61 -15.63 -17.14 -1.31
CA ALA A 61 -14.67 -17.88 -0.51
C ALA A 61 -14.07 -18.96 -1.41
N LEU A 62 -12.76 -18.98 -1.54
CA LEU A 62 -12.08 -19.99 -2.34
C LEU A 62 -12.35 -21.38 -1.72
N PRO A 63 -12.61 -22.40 -2.52
CA PRO A 63 -12.80 -23.75 -1.98
C PRO A 63 -11.53 -24.23 -1.27
N THR A 64 -11.67 -25.21 -0.38
CA THR A 64 -10.53 -25.82 0.31
C THR A 64 -9.73 -26.74 -0.62
N ASP A 65 -10.35 -27.21 -1.70
CA ASP A 65 -9.69 -28.02 -2.71
C ASP A 65 -9.13 -27.12 -3.81
N TRP A 66 -7.99 -26.52 -3.51
CA TRP A 66 -7.33 -25.62 -4.42
C TRP A 66 -6.51 -26.35 -5.48
N PRO A 67 -6.49 -25.86 -6.72
CA PRO A 67 -5.54 -26.39 -7.71
C PRO A 67 -4.11 -26.34 -7.18
N SER A 68 -3.33 -27.37 -7.51
CA SER A 68 -1.92 -27.41 -7.08
C SER A 68 -1.16 -26.19 -7.59
N ALA A 69 -0.45 -25.52 -6.69
CA ALA A 69 0.39 -24.37 -7.02
C ALA A 69 1.56 -24.29 -6.04
N ARG A 70 2.67 -23.76 -6.51
CA ARG A 70 3.89 -23.57 -5.72
C ARG A 70 4.51 -22.23 -6.10
N VAL A 71 5.28 -21.65 -5.19
CA VAL A 71 6.10 -20.47 -5.47
C VAL A 71 7.35 -20.95 -6.24
N THR A 72 7.49 -20.54 -7.47
CA THR A 72 8.58 -20.94 -8.39
C THR A 72 9.35 -19.75 -8.96
N SER A 73 8.72 -18.57 -9.02
CA SER A 73 9.34 -17.35 -9.56
C SER A 73 10.13 -16.56 -8.52
N GLY A 74 10.17 -17.07 -7.28
CA GLY A 74 10.86 -16.42 -6.17
C GLY A 74 10.79 -17.25 -4.90
N THR A 75 10.94 -16.59 -3.77
CA THR A 75 10.79 -17.19 -2.42
C THR A 75 9.76 -16.38 -1.63
N ALA A 76 8.99 -17.10 -0.83
CA ALA A 76 8.01 -16.48 0.07
C ALA A 76 8.25 -16.97 1.50
N GLN A 77 8.10 -16.07 2.47
CA GLN A 77 8.25 -16.37 3.90
C GLN A 77 7.16 -15.64 4.67
N VAL A 78 6.67 -16.26 5.72
CA VAL A 78 5.60 -15.75 6.57
C VAL A 78 6.13 -15.46 7.96
N SER A 79 5.93 -14.26 8.45
CA SER A 79 6.22 -13.85 9.83
C SER A 79 4.95 -13.26 10.45
N CYS A 80 4.82 -13.43 11.76
CA CYS A 80 3.70 -12.86 12.54
C CYS A 80 4.09 -11.55 13.23
N GLN A 81 5.22 -10.96 12.82
CA GLN A 81 5.70 -9.67 13.32
C GLN A 81 5.55 -8.60 12.24
N ALA A 82 5.10 -7.42 12.63
CA ALA A 82 4.96 -6.30 11.67
C ALA A 82 6.31 -5.85 11.15
N ASP A 83 7.30 -5.78 12.02
CA ASP A 83 8.64 -5.28 11.69
C ASP A 83 9.62 -6.43 11.44
N TYR A 84 10.67 -6.13 10.71
CA TYR A 84 11.78 -7.04 10.50
C TYR A 84 12.85 -6.81 11.58
N THR A 85 13.31 -7.87 12.20
CA THR A 85 14.50 -7.87 13.06
C THR A 85 15.45 -8.98 12.58
N THR A 86 16.74 -8.76 12.76
CA THR A 86 17.75 -9.76 12.39
C THR A 86 17.63 -11.05 13.20
N GLU A 87 17.06 -10.94 14.41
CA GLU A 87 16.87 -12.08 15.32
C GLU A 87 15.77 -13.02 14.84
N GLU A 88 14.67 -12.45 14.34
CA GLU A 88 13.51 -13.22 13.86
C GLU A 88 13.56 -13.52 12.36
N GLY A 89 14.31 -12.71 11.62
CA GLY A 89 14.48 -12.88 10.18
C GLY A 89 13.20 -12.62 9.40
N ASP A 90 13.07 -13.29 8.27
CA ASP A 90 11.94 -13.13 7.37
C ASP A 90 10.77 -14.08 7.69
N GLY A 91 10.98 -15.02 8.61
CA GLY A 91 9.93 -15.94 9.03
C GLY A 91 10.08 -17.34 8.42
N VAL A 92 8.98 -18.09 8.36
CA VAL A 92 8.98 -19.46 7.86
C VAL A 92 8.73 -19.50 6.35
N PRO A 93 9.46 -20.36 5.61
CA PRO A 93 9.24 -20.48 4.17
C PRO A 93 7.83 -20.98 3.83
N LEU A 94 7.27 -20.42 2.76
CA LEU A 94 5.98 -20.84 2.19
C LEU A 94 6.21 -21.17 0.71
N GLU A 95 6.44 -22.44 0.41
CA GLU A 95 6.70 -22.91 -0.97
C GLU A 95 5.43 -23.48 -1.62
N SER A 96 4.70 -24.30 -0.87
CA SER A 96 3.46 -24.90 -1.35
C SER A 96 2.29 -23.97 -1.08
N LEU A 97 1.46 -23.74 -2.09
CA LEU A 97 0.26 -22.91 -1.99
C LEU A 97 -1.00 -23.78 -1.86
N ALA A 98 -0.85 -25.04 -1.45
CA ALA A 98 -1.98 -25.91 -1.08
C ALA A 98 -2.68 -25.32 0.15
N PHE A 99 -3.98 -25.54 0.26
CA PHE A 99 -4.82 -24.97 1.31
C PHE A 99 -4.21 -25.14 2.71
N PHE A 100 -3.88 -26.38 3.08
CA PHE A 100 -3.35 -26.66 4.42
C PHE A 100 -1.94 -26.11 4.63
N SER A 101 -1.12 -26.00 3.58
CA SER A 101 0.21 -25.39 3.69
C SER A 101 0.08 -23.90 4.07
N VAL A 102 -0.86 -23.19 3.46
CA VAL A 102 -1.12 -21.77 3.77
C VAL A 102 -1.74 -21.65 5.17
N VAL A 103 -2.71 -22.51 5.52
CA VAL A 103 -3.33 -22.54 6.86
C VAL A 103 -2.25 -22.73 7.93
N ASP A 104 -1.39 -23.71 7.77
CA ASP A 104 -0.33 -24.02 8.74
C ASP A 104 0.65 -22.85 8.91
N ALA A 105 1.02 -22.20 7.80
CA ALA A 105 1.94 -21.04 7.83
C ALA A 105 1.32 -19.82 8.56
N LEU A 106 0.01 -19.61 8.40
CA LEU A 106 -0.67 -18.43 8.95
C LEU A 106 -1.24 -18.64 10.37
N SER A 107 -1.45 -19.89 10.79
CA SER A 107 -2.06 -20.22 12.10
C SER A 107 -1.37 -19.53 13.29
N PRO A 108 -0.02 -19.47 13.36
CA PRO A 108 0.63 -18.77 14.47
C PRO A 108 0.29 -17.28 14.53
N CYS A 109 -0.06 -16.68 13.40
CA CYS A 109 -0.33 -15.24 13.31
C CYS A 109 -1.75 -14.85 13.75
N GLN A 110 -2.64 -15.82 13.89
CA GLN A 110 -4.05 -15.57 14.19
C GLN A 110 -4.25 -14.82 15.51
N LYS A 111 -3.54 -15.23 16.56
CA LYS A 111 -3.66 -14.62 17.89
C LYS A 111 -3.22 -13.15 17.89
N GLY A 112 -2.12 -12.84 17.19
CA GLY A 112 -1.58 -11.48 17.11
C GLY A 112 -2.30 -10.59 16.09
N GLY A 113 -3.02 -11.20 15.16
CA GLY A 113 -3.75 -10.49 14.10
C GLY A 113 -2.85 -9.79 13.07
N VAL A 114 -1.57 -10.15 13.01
CA VAL A 114 -0.56 -9.52 12.15
C VAL A 114 0.08 -10.58 11.26
N LEU A 115 0.21 -10.27 9.98
CA LEU A 115 0.85 -11.10 8.97
C LEU A 115 1.83 -10.23 8.19
N ARG A 116 3.09 -10.65 8.10
CA ARG A 116 4.07 -10.11 7.16
C ARG A 116 4.47 -11.22 6.19
N LEU A 117 4.15 -11.00 4.92
CA LEU A 117 4.50 -11.89 3.81
C LEU A 117 5.72 -11.29 3.10
N ARG A 118 6.88 -11.89 3.27
CA ARG A 118 8.10 -11.51 2.53
C ARG A 118 8.10 -12.23 1.20
N TYR A 119 8.28 -11.47 0.12
CA TYR A 119 8.45 -12.06 -1.22
C TYR A 119 9.71 -11.49 -1.89
N GLN A 120 10.56 -12.38 -2.37
CA GLN A 120 11.76 -12.01 -3.14
C GLN A 120 11.74 -12.78 -4.45
N GLY A 121 11.57 -12.09 -5.57
CA GLY A 121 11.51 -12.76 -6.86
C GLY A 121 10.85 -11.94 -7.96
N LYS A 122 10.53 -12.62 -9.06
CA LYS A 122 9.84 -12.01 -10.21
C LYS A 122 8.32 -12.08 -10.04
N ILE A 123 7.64 -11.08 -10.53
CA ILE A 123 6.17 -11.06 -10.55
C ILE A 123 5.69 -11.94 -11.72
N ALA A 124 5.03 -13.03 -11.39
CA ALA A 124 4.50 -14.02 -12.33
C ALA A 124 3.19 -14.60 -11.77
N ALA A 125 2.61 -15.57 -12.45
CA ALA A 125 1.30 -16.14 -12.08
C ALA A 125 1.29 -16.72 -10.67
N ASP A 126 2.37 -17.39 -10.26
CA ASP A 126 2.50 -17.97 -8.91
C ASP A 126 2.53 -16.91 -7.81
N PHE A 127 3.03 -15.71 -8.09
CA PHE A 127 2.93 -14.58 -7.16
C PHE A 127 1.47 -14.14 -6.99
N THR A 128 0.71 -14.12 -8.08
CA THR A 128 -0.74 -13.81 -7.99
C THR A 128 -1.45 -14.86 -7.13
N ASP A 129 -1.17 -16.15 -7.35
CA ASP A 129 -1.72 -17.23 -6.52
C ASP A 129 -1.34 -17.06 -5.05
N LEU A 130 -0.08 -16.73 -4.77
CA LEU A 130 0.44 -16.51 -3.43
C LEU A 130 -0.37 -15.44 -2.69
N VAL A 131 -0.47 -14.22 -3.25
CA VAL A 131 -1.13 -13.11 -2.56
C VAL A 131 -2.64 -13.37 -2.40
N THR A 132 -3.25 -13.99 -3.40
CA THR A 132 -4.70 -14.31 -3.39
C THR A 132 -5.02 -15.34 -2.29
N ARG A 133 -4.26 -16.43 -2.25
CA ARG A 133 -4.49 -17.53 -1.28
C ARG A 133 -4.16 -17.12 0.15
N VAL A 134 -3.08 -16.37 0.33
CA VAL A 134 -2.71 -15.85 1.66
C VAL A 134 -3.78 -14.87 2.16
N ALA A 135 -4.31 -13.99 1.29
CA ALA A 135 -5.37 -13.07 1.67
C ALA A 135 -6.65 -13.82 2.07
N ASP A 136 -7.05 -14.85 1.32
CA ASP A 136 -8.25 -15.65 1.63
C ASP A 136 -8.14 -16.31 3.00
N ILE A 137 -7.01 -16.94 3.31
CA ILE A 137 -6.82 -17.58 4.62
C ILE A 137 -6.74 -16.55 5.74
N ALA A 138 -6.05 -15.42 5.49
CA ALA A 138 -5.95 -14.33 6.47
C ALA A 138 -7.34 -13.78 6.81
N ASP A 139 -8.24 -13.64 5.81
CA ASP A 139 -9.63 -13.23 6.03
C ASP A 139 -10.37 -14.23 6.92
N ARG A 140 -10.27 -15.52 6.60
CA ARG A 140 -10.92 -16.59 7.38
C ARG A 140 -10.43 -16.65 8.82
N MET A 141 -9.18 -16.28 9.06
CA MET A 141 -8.55 -16.28 10.39
C MET A 141 -8.71 -14.96 11.14
N GLY A 142 -9.29 -13.92 10.52
CA GLY A 142 -9.43 -12.60 11.11
C GLY A 142 -8.10 -11.85 11.26
N ILE A 143 -7.13 -12.13 10.40
CA ILE A 143 -5.84 -11.44 10.37
C ILE A 143 -5.99 -10.21 9.48
N HIS A 144 -6.16 -9.05 10.09
CA HIS A 144 -6.46 -7.81 9.36
C HIS A 144 -5.24 -6.95 9.06
N LYS A 145 -4.19 -7.02 9.87
CA LYS A 145 -2.95 -6.27 9.60
C LYS A 145 -2.04 -7.11 8.72
N ARG A 146 -2.02 -6.76 7.44
CA ARG A 146 -1.28 -7.50 6.40
C ARG A 146 -0.21 -6.62 5.78
N ILE A 147 1.02 -7.10 5.80
CA ILE A 147 2.18 -6.41 5.24
C ILE A 147 2.79 -7.31 4.17
N LEU A 148 2.89 -6.81 2.95
CA LEU A 148 3.64 -7.46 1.87
C LEU A 148 5.02 -6.78 1.81
N ASP A 149 6.03 -7.47 2.31
CA ASP A 149 7.43 -7.04 2.31
C ASP A 149 8.05 -7.51 0.99
N LEU A 150 8.27 -6.58 0.08
CA LEU A 150 8.45 -6.87 -1.34
C LEU A 150 9.88 -6.54 -1.80
N ASP A 151 10.50 -7.49 -2.52
CA ASP A 151 11.82 -7.34 -3.11
C ASP A 151 11.79 -7.95 -4.51
N SER A 152 11.58 -7.12 -5.54
CA SER A 152 11.33 -7.62 -6.88
C SER A 152 11.89 -6.71 -7.97
N ALA A 153 12.57 -7.30 -8.93
CA ALA A 153 13.03 -6.61 -10.15
C ALA A 153 11.88 -6.44 -11.18
N GLY A 154 10.67 -6.91 -10.87
CA GLY A 154 9.54 -6.83 -11.79
C GLY A 154 9.17 -8.18 -12.38
N GLY A 155 8.59 -8.18 -13.58
CA GLY A 155 8.13 -9.40 -14.25
C GLY A 155 7.01 -9.12 -15.24
N GLN A 156 5.97 -9.93 -15.19
CA GLN A 156 4.85 -9.85 -16.13
C GLN A 156 3.86 -8.75 -15.73
N VAL A 157 3.57 -7.85 -16.66
CA VAL A 157 2.62 -6.74 -16.45
C VAL A 157 1.22 -7.28 -16.07
N GLU A 158 0.77 -8.28 -16.80
CA GLU A 158 -0.57 -8.85 -16.62
C GLU A 158 -0.71 -9.52 -15.25
N ASP A 159 0.30 -10.24 -14.80
CA ASP A 159 0.32 -10.87 -13.48
C ASP A 159 0.40 -9.80 -12.37
N ALA A 160 1.20 -8.75 -12.58
CA ALA A 160 1.31 -7.64 -11.62
C ALA A 160 -0.04 -6.93 -11.44
N ILE A 161 -0.78 -6.73 -12.53
CA ILE A 161 -2.13 -6.13 -12.49
C ILE A 161 -3.10 -7.07 -11.74
N ARG A 162 -3.09 -8.38 -12.06
CA ARG A 162 -3.95 -9.36 -11.36
C ARG A 162 -3.64 -9.42 -9.86
N ALA A 163 -2.36 -9.49 -9.53
CA ALA A 163 -1.91 -9.50 -8.13
C ALA A 163 -2.31 -8.19 -7.43
N GLY A 164 -2.14 -7.06 -8.13
CA GLY A 164 -2.52 -5.74 -7.61
C GLY A 164 -4.03 -5.63 -7.35
N ASP A 165 -4.86 -6.16 -8.24
CA ASP A 165 -6.32 -6.18 -8.02
C ASP A 165 -6.67 -6.99 -6.76
N ALA A 166 -6.01 -8.14 -6.55
CA ALA A 166 -6.20 -8.96 -5.34
C ALA A 166 -5.70 -8.22 -4.08
N ILE A 167 -4.58 -7.53 -4.17
CA ILE A 167 -3.99 -6.76 -3.07
C ILE A 167 -4.92 -5.59 -2.70
N GLY A 168 -5.36 -4.81 -3.69
CA GLY A 168 -6.24 -3.65 -3.47
C GLY A 168 -7.62 -4.02 -2.91
N ALA A 169 -8.05 -5.27 -3.09
CA ALA A 169 -9.32 -5.76 -2.54
C ALA A 169 -9.20 -6.23 -1.07
N ASN A 170 -7.99 -6.38 -0.54
CA ASN A 170 -7.74 -7.13 0.70
C ASN A 170 -6.94 -6.40 1.78
N GLY A 171 -6.77 -5.08 1.67
CA GLY A 171 -6.24 -4.27 2.76
C GLY A 171 -4.77 -4.51 3.11
N TRP A 172 -3.87 -4.39 2.14
CA TRP A 172 -2.44 -4.61 2.35
C TRP A 172 -1.65 -3.32 2.50
N THR A 173 -0.70 -3.32 3.43
CA THR A 173 0.43 -2.38 3.41
C THR A 173 1.56 -3.00 2.59
N ILE A 174 2.08 -2.28 1.61
CA ILE A 174 3.24 -2.74 0.82
C ILE A 174 4.49 -2.08 1.41
N TRP A 175 5.48 -2.89 1.73
CA TRP A 175 6.74 -2.43 2.30
C TRP A 175 7.90 -2.79 1.36
N VAL A 176 8.62 -1.78 0.92
CA VAL A 176 9.91 -1.97 0.21
C VAL A 176 10.98 -1.51 1.20
N ARG A 177 11.51 -2.46 1.98
CA ARG A 177 12.43 -2.14 3.07
C ARG A 177 13.83 -1.78 2.55
N GLU A 178 14.65 -1.22 3.42
CA GLU A 178 16.04 -0.88 3.09
C GLU A 178 16.77 -2.12 2.55
N GLY A 179 17.50 -1.93 1.45
CA GLY A 179 18.20 -3.02 0.76
C GLY A 179 17.35 -3.77 -0.26
N SER A 180 16.01 -3.59 -0.25
CA SER A 180 15.09 -4.18 -1.23
C SER A 180 14.85 -3.24 -2.41
N ILE A 181 14.36 -3.83 -3.49
CA ILE A 181 14.02 -3.09 -4.71
C ILE A 181 12.56 -3.39 -5.11
N CYS A 182 11.94 -2.44 -5.78
CA CYS A 182 10.67 -2.65 -6.48
C CYS A 182 10.77 -1.98 -7.84
N HIS A 183 11.11 -2.75 -8.85
CA HIS A 183 11.37 -2.22 -10.18
C HIS A 183 10.35 -2.73 -11.20
N SER A 184 10.12 -1.94 -12.24
CA SER A 184 9.37 -2.37 -13.42
C SER A 184 7.92 -2.75 -13.06
N ALA A 185 7.47 -3.97 -13.40
CA ALA A 185 6.09 -4.45 -13.10
C ALA A 185 5.79 -4.51 -11.58
N CYS A 186 6.82 -4.56 -10.71
CA CYS A 186 6.64 -4.48 -9.26
C CYS A 186 5.95 -3.17 -8.85
N VAL A 187 6.13 -2.08 -9.60
CA VAL A 187 5.51 -0.78 -9.30
C VAL A 187 3.97 -0.87 -9.34
N PHE A 188 3.43 -1.77 -10.14
CA PHE A 188 1.96 -2.01 -10.16
C PHE A 188 1.50 -2.64 -8.84
N VAL A 189 2.25 -3.62 -8.34
CA VAL A 189 1.98 -4.24 -7.03
C VAL A 189 2.08 -3.19 -5.91
N LEU A 190 3.13 -2.37 -5.93
CA LEU A 190 3.33 -1.28 -4.96
C LEU A 190 2.14 -0.32 -4.97
N GLY A 191 1.69 0.08 -6.17
CA GLY A 191 0.59 1.03 -6.34
C GLY A 191 -0.74 0.55 -5.76
N ALA A 192 -0.94 -0.77 -5.67
CA ALA A 192 -2.20 -1.36 -5.19
C ALA A 192 -2.36 -1.36 -3.67
N GLY A 193 -1.30 -1.13 -2.92
CA GLY A 193 -1.37 -1.13 -1.45
C GLY A 193 -2.22 0.00 -0.89
N ASP A 194 -2.92 -0.27 0.20
CA ASP A 194 -3.66 0.77 0.94
C ASP A 194 -2.70 1.76 1.59
N ASN A 195 -1.53 1.27 1.97
CA ASN A 195 -0.43 2.10 2.45
C ASN A 195 0.88 1.58 1.85
N ARG A 196 1.81 2.48 1.56
CA ARG A 196 3.13 2.12 1.00
C ARG A 196 4.22 2.69 1.88
N MET A 197 5.14 1.85 2.27
CA MET A 197 6.30 2.19 3.11
C MET A 197 7.54 1.90 2.29
N ILE A 198 8.30 2.94 1.94
CA ILE A 198 9.45 2.80 1.05
C ILE A 198 10.71 3.31 1.74
N SER A 199 11.65 2.39 1.98
CA SER A 199 13.01 2.68 2.44
C SER A 199 14.04 2.13 1.44
N GLY A 200 13.60 1.27 0.53
CA GLY A 200 14.40 0.71 -0.54
C GLY A 200 14.32 1.54 -1.82
N LYS A 201 14.58 0.91 -2.94
CA LYS A 201 14.65 1.60 -4.23
C LYS A 201 13.48 1.21 -5.13
N VAL A 202 12.85 2.21 -5.73
CA VAL A 202 11.74 2.01 -6.68
C VAL A 202 12.19 2.57 -8.03
N GLY A 203 11.91 1.83 -9.10
CA GLY A 203 12.29 2.28 -10.43
C GLY A 203 11.44 1.69 -11.55
N VAL A 204 11.47 2.35 -12.68
CA VAL A 204 10.66 1.96 -13.85
C VAL A 204 11.54 1.63 -15.05
N HIS A 205 11.09 0.63 -15.80
CA HIS A 205 11.64 0.25 -17.12
C HIS A 205 10.61 0.55 -18.20
N ARG A 206 11.09 0.63 -19.43
CA ARG A 206 10.21 0.67 -20.61
C ARG A 206 9.44 -0.65 -20.72
N ILE A 207 8.15 -0.57 -21.01
CA ILE A 207 7.32 -1.77 -21.28
C ILE A 207 7.74 -2.39 -22.62
N ILE A 208 7.94 -3.69 -22.64
CA ILE A 208 8.35 -4.49 -23.79
C ILE A 208 7.30 -5.57 -24.06
N ARG A 209 6.92 -5.72 -25.34
CA ARG A 209 5.98 -6.78 -25.78
C ARG A 209 6.79 -7.99 -26.28
N MET A 210 7.03 -8.96 -25.38
CA MET A 210 7.81 -10.15 -25.73
C MET A 210 7.08 -11.11 -26.68
N SER A 211 5.75 -11.09 -26.65
CA SER A 211 4.91 -11.96 -27.48
C SER A 211 4.46 -11.28 -28.79
N SER A 212 5.00 -10.10 -29.10
CA SER A 212 4.61 -9.35 -30.30
C SER A 212 5.01 -10.09 -31.58
N THR A 213 4.09 -10.09 -32.56
CA THR A 213 4.35 -10.55 -33.92
C THR A 213 4.52 -9.37 -34.88
N ALA A 214 4.57 -8.15 -34.34
CA ALA A 214 4.72 -6.93 -35.16
C ALA A 214 6.01 -6.96 -35.97
N THR A 215 5.90 -6.59 -37.25
CA THR A 215 7.03 -6.49 -38.17
C THR A 215 7.40 -5.04 -38.51
N THR A 216 6.53 -4.10 -38.12
CA THR A 216 6.75 -2.67 -38.35
C THR A 216 6.64 -1.90 -37.01
N ARG A 217 7.26 -0.72 -36.99
CA ARG A 217 7.13 0.20 -35.85
C ARG A 217 5.69 0.59 -35.57
N SER A 218 4.90 0.75 -36.63
CA SER A 218 3.49 1.12 -36.51
C SER A 218 2.67 0.02 -35.80
N GLU A 219 2.83 -1.23 -36.24
CA GLU A 219 2.17 -2.38 -35.63
C GLU A 219 2.53 -2.53 -34.15
N LEU A 220 3.83 -2.45 -33.85
CA LEU A 220 4.31 -2.54 -32.45
C LEU A 220 3.73 -1.39 -31.61
N ASN A 221 3.70 -0.18 -32.16
CA ASN A 221 3.16 0.98 -31.44
C ASN A 221 1.66 0.82 -31.15
N GLU A 222 0.91 0.23 -32.07
CA GLU A 222 -0.53 -0.04 -31.87
C GLU A 222 -0.74 -1.05 -30.74
N GLU A 223 0.05 -2.12 -30.70
CA GLU A 223 0.01 -3.09 -29.59
C GLU A 223 0.36 -2.42 -28.24
N LEU A 224 1.41 -1.59 -28.23
CA LEU A 224 1.86 -0.88 -27.03
C LEU A 224 0.82 0.13 -26.52
N ARG A 225 0.06 0.76 -27.43
CA ARG A 225 -1.04 1.64 -27.02
C ARG A 225 -2.10 0.89 -26.22
N GLY A 226 -2.46 -0.32 -26.67
CA GLY A 226 -3.41 -1.16 -25.94
C GLY A 226 -2.92 -1.51 -24.53
N VAL A 227 -1.64 -1.80 -24.39
CA VAL A 227 -1.02 -2.03 -23.07
C VAL A 227 -1.05 -0.74 -22.22
N TYR A 228 -0.64 0.37 -22.82
CA TYR A 228 -0.61 1.68 -22.17
C TYR A 228 -1.98 2.07 -21.61
N ASP A 229 -3.04 1.93 -22.40
CA ASP A 229 -4.39 2.29 -21.98
C ASP A 229 -4.83 1.45 -20.74
N ARG A 230 -4.52 0.16 -20.75
CA ARG A 230 -4.85 -0.73 -19.62
C ARG A 230 -4.02 -0.43 -18.37
N VAL A 231 -2.74 -0.14 -18.53
CA VAL A 231 -1.84 0.27 -17.44
C VAL A 231 -2.34 1.60 -16.83
N LYS A 232 -2.68 2.55 -17.70
CA LYS A 232 -3.22 3.85 -17.30
C LYS A 232 -4.49 3.72 -16.46
N ASP A 233 -5.43 2.89 -16.93
CA ASP A 233 -6.68 2.60 -16.21
C ASP A 233 -6.39 1.95 -14.85
N TYR A 234 -5.47 0.99 -14.82
CA TYR A 234 -5.05 0.30 -13.59
C TYR A 234 -4.45 1.29 -12.57
N LEU A 235 -3.51 2.14 -13.00
CA LEU A 235 -2.87 3.13 -12.13
C LEU A 235 -3.89 4.11 -11.57
N SER A 236 -4.78 4.62 -12.43
CA SER A 236 -5.82 5.59 -12.04
C SER A 236 -6.73 5.04 -10.93
N ARG A 237 -7.22 3.79 -11.10
CA ARG A 237 -8.12 3.21 -10.10
C ARG A 237 -7.43 2.86 -8.77
N ASN A 238 -6.09 2.80 -8.80
CA ASN A 238 -5.28 2.56 -7.59
C ASN A 238 -4.69 3.87 -7.01
N GLY A 239 -5.15 5.02 -7.47
CA GLY A 239 -4.73 6.31 -6.93
C GLY A 239 -3.29 6.68 -7.28
N VAL A 240 -2.74 6.09 -8.35
CA VAL A 240 -1.38 6.37 -8.84
C VAL A 240 -1.47 7.26 -10.07
N ALA A 241 -0.58 8.24 -10.15
CA ALA A 241 -0.54 9.19 -11.27
C ALA A 241 -0.29 8.46 -12.61
N VAL A 242 -1.06 8.82 -13.62
CA VAL A 242 -0.94 8.30 -14.99
C VAL A 242 0.45 8.56 -15.57
N ALA A 243 1.13 9.59 -15.10
CA ALA A 243 2.51 9.91 -15.48
C ALA A 243 3.47 8.71 -15.33
N VAL A 244 3.20 7.78 -14.44
CA VAL A 244 3.98 6.54 -14.30
C VAL A 244 3.88 5.69 -15.58
N ALA A 245 2.69 5.60 -16.18
CA ALA A 245 2.53 4.91 -17.48
C ALA A 245 3.32 5.63 -18.57
N ASP A 246 3.30 6.96 -18.59
CA ASP A 246 4.07 7.76 -19.54
C ASP A 246 5.56 7.49 -19.40
N LEU A 247 6.07 7.46 -18.17
CA LEU A 247 7.47 7.11 -17.89
C LEU A 247 7.81 5.72 -18.47
N MET A 248 6.95 4.73 -18.21
CA MET A 248 7.16 3.36 -18.69
C MET A 248 7.11 3.23 -20.20
N MET A 249 6.56 4.22 -20.93
CA MET A 249 6.57 4.24 -22.39
C MET A 249 7.76 5.02 -22.95
N THR A 250 8.33 5.95 -22.18
CA THR A 250 9.33 6.90 -22.66
C THR A 250 10.76 6.66 -22.16
N VAL A 251 10.93 5.95 -21.04
CA VAL A 251 12.28 5.61 -20.55
C VAL A 251 13.08 4.94 -21.67
N PRO A 252 14.32 5.37 -21.92
CA PRO A 252 15.13 4.75 -22.95
C PRO A 252 15.28 3.26 -22.77
N ASN A 253 15.26 2.53 -23.86
CA ASN A 253 15.27 1.08 -23.89
C ASN A 253 16.35 0.48 -22.98
N ARG A 254 15.95 -0.46 -22.16
CA ARG A 254 16.80 -1.24 -21.24
C ARG A 254 17.46 -0.41 -20.11
N ARG A 255 17.01 0.81 -19.91
CA ARG A 255 17.46 1.61 -18.76
C ARG A 255 16.46 1.52 -17.63
N LEU A 256 16.98 1.42 -16.41
CA LEU A 256 16.21 1.58 -15.20
C LEU A 256 16.22 3.07 -14.84
N ARG A 257 15.03 3.65 -14.63
CA ARG A 257 14.90 4.99 -14.09
C ARG A 257 14.43 4.89 -12.65
N LEU A 258 15.31 5.21 -11.72
CA LEU A 258 14.95 5.26 -10.29
C LEU A 258 14.06 6.49 -10.05
N LEU A 259 13.11 6.32 -9.16
CA LEU A 259 12.24 7.39 -8.68
C LEU A 259 12.76 7.87 -7.34
N ASP A 260 12.88 9.19 -7.18
CA ASP A 260 13.28 9.77 -5.90
C ASP A 260 12.05 9.92 -4.98
N LYS A 261 12.28 10.36 -3.75
CA LYS A 261 11.24 10.47 -2.74
C LYS A 261 10.12 11.44 -3.14
N ASP A 262 10.49 12.56 -3.72
CA ASP A 262 9.53 13.58 -4.14
C ASP A 262 8.66 13.05 -5.29
N GLU A 263 9.27 12.35 -6.24
CA GLU A 263 8.54 11.69 -7.34
C GLU A 263 7.60 10.61 -6.82
N LEU A 264 8.05 9.79 -5.85
CA LEU A 264 7.20 8.75 -5.25
C LEU A 264 5.95 9.36 -4.62
N GLN A 265 6.10 10.49 -3.93
CA GLN A 265 4.98 11.23 -3.35
C GLN A 265 4.10 11.88 -4.42
N GLU A 266 4.72 12.54 -5.40
CA GLU A 266 4.00 13.19 -6.51
C GLU A 266 3.16 12.19 -7.31
N TYR A 267 3.70 10.98 -7.54
CA TYR A 267 3.01 9.96 -8.31
C TYR A 267 2.01 9.14 -7.47
N GLY A 268 1.91 9.41 -6.16
CA GLY A 268 1.02 8.67 -5.28
C GLY A 268 1.48 7.23 -5.06
N LEU A 269 2.79 7.00 -5.01
CA LEU A 269 3.38 5.67 -4.78
C LEU A 269 3.91 5.49 -3.36
N ASP A 270 3.90 6.54 -2.53
CA ASP A 270 4.38 6.50 -1.14
C ASP A 270 3.27 6.95 -0.18
N GLY A 271 3.23 6.34 0.99
CA GLY A 271 2.24 6.67 2.02
C GLY A 271 0.86 6.10 1.76
N THR A 272 -0.15 6.75 2.31
CA THR A 272 -1.56 6.32 2.21
C THR A 272 -2.05 6.42 0.75
N ASN A 273 -2.77 5.40 0.31
CA ASN A 273 -3.40 5.37 -1.01
C ASN A 273 -4.58 6.34 -1.04
N ALA A 274 -4.50 7.38 -1.85
CA ALA A 274 -5.53 8.41 -1.92
C ALA A 274 -6.90 7.85 -2.34
N ALA A 275 -6.93 6.90 -3.26
CA ALA A 275 -8.18 6.28 -3.71
C ALA A 275 -8.82 5.46 -2.58
N GLN A 276 -8.01 4.74 -1.80
CA GLN A 276 -8.51 3.97 -0.64
C GLN A 276 -8.97 4.92 0.47
N ASP A 277 -8.21 5.96 0.75
CA ASP A 277 -8.56 6.96 1.76
C ASP A 277 -9.91 7.62 1.44
N ASP A 278 -10.13 7.98 0.18
CA ASP A 278 -11.41 8.52 -0.28
C ASP A 278 -12.56 7.51 -0.10
N LEU A 279 -12.30 6.24 -0.44
CA LEU A 279 -13.30 5.17 -0.29
C LEU A 279 -13.65 4.94 1.19
N ASP A 280 -12.65 4.87 2.05
CA ASP A 280 -12.82 4.72 3.50
C ASP A 280 -13.62 5.89 4.08
N ARG A 281 -13.30 7.11 3.63
CA ARG A 281 -13.98 8.32 4.04
C ARG A 281 -15.47 8.29 3.64
N LEU A 282 -15.76 7.87 2.41
CA LEU A 282 -17.15 7.73 1.93
C LEU A 282 -17.92 6.66 2.71
N GLN A 283 -17.28 5.54 3.02
CA GLN A 283 -17.88 4.45 3.82
C GLN A 283 -18.17 4.95 5.24
N LEU A 284 -17.23 5.67 5.83
CA LEU A 284 -17.38 6.26 7.15
C LEU A 284 -18.53 7.29 7.17
N MET A 285 -18.62 8.11 6.12
CA MET A 285 -19.72 9.09 5.97
C MET A 285 -21.09 8.42 5.91
N ARG A 286 -21.21 7.29 5.18
CA ARG A 286 -22.46 6.52 5.10
C ARG A 286 -22.82 5.87 6.43
N ARG A 287 -21.83 5.41 7.20
CA ARG A 287 -22.03 4.68 8.47
C ARG A 287 -22.26 5.65 9.64
N CYS A 288 -21.47 6.70 9.73
CA CYS A 288 -21.43 7.60 10.90
C CYS A 288 -21.97 9.02 10.63
N GLY A 289 -22.23 9.33 9.38
CA GLY A 289 -22.75 10.65 8.99
C GLY A 289 -21.68 11.68 8.65
N GLU A 290 -22.08 12.70 7.92
CA GLU A 290 -21.20 13.77 7.45
C GLU A 290 -20.58 14.57 8.62
N ASP A 291 -21.38 14.90 9.63
CA ASP A 291 -20.91 15.65 10.82
C ASP A 291 -19.76 14.92 11.51
N PHE A 292 -19.86 13.59 11.66
CA PHE A 292 -18.82 12.76 12.24
C PHE A 292 -17.51 12.91 11.47
N VAL A 293 -17.58 12.76 10.12
CA VAL A 293 -16.39 12.82 9.25
C VAL A 293 -15.73 14.20 9.31
N LEU A 294 -16.52 15.27 9.27
CA LEU A 294 -16.00 16.64 9.36
C LEU A 294 -15.31 16.90 10.71
N ARG A 295 -15.90 16.43 11.82
CA ARG A 295 -15.29 16.53 13.16
C ARG A 295 -14.01 15.71 13.26
N ARG A 296 -14.01 14.50 12.69
CA ARG A 296 -12.83 13.62 12.66
C ARG A 296 -11.70 14.27 11.85
N ASP A 297 -12.00 14.83 10.69
CA ASP A 297 -11.02 15.54 9.85
C ASP A 297 -10.43 16.74 10.61
N ALA A 298 -11.28 17.51 11.28
CA ALA A 298 -10.85 18.66 12.09
C ALA A 298 -9.97 18.22 13.27
N PHE A 299 -10.33 17.12 13.93
CA PHE A 299 -9.51 16.52 14.99
C PHE A 299 -8.13 16.15 14.45
N MET A 300 -8.06 15.44 13.30
CA MET A 300 -6.79 14.99 12.74
C MET A 300 -5.87 16.17 12.41
N ARG A 301 -6.40 17.23 11.80
CA ARG A 301 -5.62 18.45 11.53
C ARG A 301 -5.10 19.09 12.83
N SER A 302 -5.94 19.16 13.85
CA SER A 302 -5.55 19.73 15.15
C SER A 302 -4.51 18.85 15.85
N PHE A 303 -4.67 17.54 15.80
CA PHE A 303 -3.71 16.59 16.37
C PHE A 303 -2.35 16.74 15.69
N ASP A 304 -2.31 16.82 14.36
CA ASP A 304 -1.05 16.99 13.61
C ASP A 304 -0.35 18.31 14.00
N SER A 305 -1.12 19.38 14.17
CA SER A 305 -0.52 20.70 14.46
C SER A 305 -0.19 20.93 15.93
N GLN A 306 -0.93 20.30 16.86
CA GLN A 306 -0.78 20.57 18.30
C GLN A 306 -0.07 19.45 19.06
N CYS A 307 -0.27 18.20 18.66
CA CYS A 307 0.24 17.05 19.42
C CYS A 307 1.52 16.45 18.79
N LYS A 308 1.65 16.50 17.47
CA LYS A 308 2.86 16.01 16.77
C LYS A 308 3.94 17.10 16.72
N THR A 309 4.37 17.59 17.86
CA THR A 309 5.45 18.59 17.91
C THR A 309 6.82 17.91 17.86
N ALA A 310 7.83 18.64 17.38
CA ALA A 310 9.19 18.11 17.30
C ALA A 310 9.70 17.71 18.67
N GLY A 311 10.07 16.44 18.84
CA GLY A 311 10.60 15.90 20.08
C GLY A 311 9.56 15.34 21.05
N ALA A 312 8.27 15.42 20.72
CA ALA A 312 7.22 14.84 21.56
C ALA A 312 7.32 13.31 21.55
N GLY A 313 7.31 12.71 22.73
CA GLY A 313 7.26 11.26 22.90
C GLY A 313 5.87 10.70 22.63
N LEU A 314 5.77 9.38 22.46
CA LEU A 314 4.50 8.71 22.20
C LEU A 314 3.47 8.98 23.31
N ASP A 315 3.90 8.93 24.56
CA ASP A 315 3.02 9.17 25.72
C ASP A 315 2.47 10.61 25.74
N GLU A 316 3.31 11.57 25.38
CA GLU A 316 2.92 12.98 25.29
C GLU A 316 1.91 13.19 24.15
N MET A 317 2.16 12.59 23.01
CA MET A 317 1.25 12.65 21.85
C MET A 317 -0.09 12.01 22.19
N GLN A 318 -0.08 10.86 22.86
CA GLN A 318 -1.29 10.17 23.31
C GLN A 318 -2.11 11.03 24.28
N ALA A 319 -1.47 11.56 25.34
CA ALA A 319 -2.13 12.40 26.34
C ALA A 319 -2.73 13.65 25.70
N CYS A 320 -1.98 14.29 24.82
CA CYS A 320 -2.44 15.44 24.03
C CYS A 320 -3.66 15.07 23.17
N GLY A 321 -3.60 13.95 22.47
CA GLY A 321 -4.68 13.48 21.60
C GLY A 321 -5.96 13.16 22.38
N LEU A 322 -5.84 12.51 23.52
CA LEU A 322 -6.99 12.18 24.36
C LEU A 322 -7.67 13.45 24.91
N ALA A 323 -6.87 14.45 25.34
CA ALA A 323 -7.40 15.75 25.78
C ALA A 323 -8.05 16.51 24.63
N LEU A 324 -7.43 16.47 23.45
CA LEU A 324 -7.93 17.15 22.26
C LEU A 324 -9.25 16.55 21.76
N ARG A 325 -9.41 15.24 21.80
CA ARG A 325 -10.59 14.57 21.25
C ARG A 325 -11.90 14.98 21.98
N GLU A 326 -11.83 15.34 23.27
CA GLU A 326 -12.99 15.85 24.03
C GLU A 326 -13.52 17.15 23.40
N GLN A 327 -12.64 18.01 22.91
CA GLN A 327 -13.00 19.26 22.26
C GLN A 327 -13.82 19.04 20.99
N PHE A 328 -13.61 17.90 20.33
CA PHE A 328 -14.31 17.48 19.12
C PHE A 328 -15.50 16.55 19.43
N ARG A 329 -15.88 16.41 20.71
CA ARG A 329 -17.01 15.60 21.17
C ARG A 329 -16.87 14.13 20.76
N PHE A 330 -15.67 13.57 21.01
CA PHE A 330 -15.40 12.14 20.86
C PHE A 330 -15.16 11.51 22.24
N PRO A 331 -15.50 10.21 22.43
CA PRO A 331 -16.07 9.30 21.43
C PRO A 331 -17.50 9.67 21.03
N ASP A 332 -17.84 9.41 19.78
CA ASP A 332 -19.16 9.67 19.23
C ASP A 332 -20.17 8.63 19.73
N ALA A 333 -21.38 9.05 20.05
CA ALA A 333 -22.41 8.15 20.61
C ALA A 333 -22.86 7.07 19.64
N ASN A 334 -22.89 7.36 18.32
CA ASN A 334 -23.36 6.44 17.30
C ASN A 334 -22.22 5.59 16.71
N CYS A 335 -21.01 6.14 16.69
CA CYS A 335 -19.83 5.50 16.10
C CYS A 335 -18.64 5.53 17.07
N PRO A 336 -18.76 4.94 18.27
CA PRO A 336 -17.68 4.99 19.23
C PRO A 336 -16.41 4.27 18.74
N ALA A 337 -16.56 3.14 18.04
CA ALA A 337 -15.44 2.35 17.55
C ALA A 337 -14.64 3.05 16.42
N ASP A 338 -15.29 3.93 15.65
CA ASP A 338 -14.65 4.70 14.59
C ASP A 338 -14.10 6.05 15.07
N SER A 339 -14.33 6.38 16.34
CA SER A 339 -13.86 7.63 16.94
C SER A 339 -12.33 7.64 17.06
N PRO A 340 -11.68 8.81 16.91
CA PRO A 340 -10.23 8.88 17.07
C PRO A 340 -9.77 8.32 18.42
N LEU A 341 -8.70 7.54 18.41
CA LEU A 341 -8.08 6.93 19.61
C LEU A 341 -9.02 5.99 20.38
N SER A 342 -10.00 5.38 19.69
CA SER A 342 -10.96 4.43 20.30
C SER A 342 -10.28 3.17 20.85
N GLU A 343 -9.09 2.83 20.40
CA GLU A 343 -8.30 1.72 20.94
C GLU A 343 -7.99 1.90 22.43
N PHE A 344 -7.84 3.13 22.89
CA PHE A 344 -7.59 3.42 24.32
C PHE A 344 -8.85 3.24 25.17
N ASP A 345 -10.03 3.44 24.61
CA ASP A 345 -11.30 3.17 25.29
C ASP A 345 -11.45 1.68 25.59
N ARG A 346 -11.11 0.84 24.61
CA ARG A 346 -11.18 -0.63 24.76
C ARG A 346 -10.17 -1.16 25.79
N MET A 347 -8.98 -0.54 25.86
CA MET A 347 -7.98 -0.92 26.86
C MET A 347 -8.45 -0.58 28.27
N ALA A 348 -9.06 0.58 28.46
CA ALA A 348 -9.61 1.00 29.73
C ALA A 348 -10.75 0.07 30.20
N ASP A 349 -11.61 -0.39 29.28
CA ASP A 349 -12.71 -1.33 29.57
C ASP A 349 -12.17 -2.69 30.04
N VAL A 350 -11.05 -3.16 29.46
CA VAL A 350 -10.40 -4.42 29.86
C VAL A 350 -9.80 -4.30 31.26
N GLU A 351 -9.19 -3.17 31.61
CA GLU A 351 -8.62 -2.91 32.93
C GLU A 351 -9.71 -2.73 33.98
N ALA A 352 -10.87 -2.20 33.60
CA ALA A 352 -12.00 -1.95 34.51
C ALA A 352 -12.87 -3.19 34.78
N ALA A 353 -12.67 -4.29 34.06
CA ALA A 353 -13.41 -5.54 34.29
C ALA A 353 -13.03 -6.11 35.64
N PRO A 354 -14.01 -6.34 36.57
CA PRO A 354 -13.68 -6.82 37.90
C PRO A 354 -13.04 -8.22 37.87
N GLU A 355 -11.99 -8.40 38.65
CA GLU A 355 -11.27 -9.67 38.80
C GLU A 355 -12.11 -10.79 39.43
N ASP A 356 -13.37 -10.50 39.79
CA ASP A 356 -14.23 -11.40 40.58
C ASP A 356 -14.88 -12.55 39.82
N ALA A 357 -14.54 -12.77 38.52
CA ALA A 357 -15.11 -13.87 37.76
C ALA A 357 -14.37 -15.22 37.93
N ALA A 358 -13.29 -15.25 38.73
CA ALA A 358 -12.44 -16.46 38.80
C ALA A 358 -12.72 -17.33 40.02
N ASP A 359 -13.62 -16.95 40.91
CA ASP A 359 -13.85 -17.72 42.16
C ASP A 359 -15.32 -18.08 42.39
N ALA A 360 -15.90 -18.83 41.47
CA ALA A 360 -17.14 -19.56 41.73
C ALA A 360 -16.76 -20.89 42.42
N PRO A 361 -17.20 -21.17 43.64
CA PRO A 361 -16.85 -22.41 44.33
C PRO A 361 -17.42 -23.61 43.58
N GLY A 362 -16.53 -24.53 43.27
CA GLY A 362 -16.82 -25.70 42.47
C GLY A 362 -17.96 -26.54 43.00
N GLN A 363 -18.94 -26.83 42.19
CA GLN A 363 -19.95 -27.85 42.45
C GLN A 363 -19.22 -29.17 42.67
N ARG A 364 -19.33 -29.73 43.88
CA ARG A 364 -18.81 -31.05 44.20
C ARG A 364 -19.57 -32.09 43.35
N ARG A 365 -18.84 -32.80 42.51
CA ARG A 365 -19.32 -33.97 41.81
C ARG A 365 -19.69 -35.06 42.83
N ALA A 366 -20.91 -35.54 42.77
CA ALA A 366 -21.34 -36.72 43.52
C ALA A 366 -20.54 -37.95 43.11
N PRO A 367 -20.14 -38.82 44.07
CA PRO A 367 -19.38 -40.04 43.72
C PRO A 367 -20.25 -41.06 42.98
N HIS A 368 -19.66 -41.64 41.96
CA HIS A 368 -20.26 -42.75 41.23
C HIS A 368 -20.37 -43.99 42.12
N PRO A 369 -21.50 -44.77 42.10
CA PRO A 369 -21.58 -46.04 42.84
C PRO A 369 -20.70 -47.08 42.15
N GLU A 370 -19.94 -47.85 42.97
CA GLU A 370 -19.15 -48.97 42.53
C GLU A 370 -20.07 -50.16 42.13
N PRO A 371 -19.72 -50.95 41.14
CA PRO A 371 -20.46 -52.18 40.85
C PRO A 371 -20.11 -53.25 41.86
N THR A 372 -21.13 -53.80 42.50
CA THR A 372 -21.01 -54.96 43.40
C THR A 372 -20.79 -56.29 42.60
N PRO A 373 -20.11 -57.32 43.19
CA PRO A 373 -19.68 -58.53 42.50
C PRO A 373 -20.82 -59.46 42.09
#